data_c10d26e4230e2fc40cd144b473bfcd75
#
_entry.id   c10d26e4230e2fc40cd144b473bfcd75
#
_cell.length_a   1.000
_cell.length_b   1.000
_cell.length_c   1.000
_cell.angle_alpha   90.00
_cell.angle_beta   90.00
_cell.angle_gamma   90.00
#
_symmetry.space_group_name_H-M   'P 1'
#
loop_
_entity.id
_entity.type
_entity.pdbx_description
1 polymer ?
#
loop_
_entity_poly.entity_id
_entity_poly.type
_entity_poly.pdbx_seq_one_letter_code
_entity_poly.pdbx_strand_id
1 'polypeptide(L)'
;TPRTTIVACVLQGNAAYWAHCGDSRLYLVRDGKLIARTRDHSYTELQETLSHVVPMGEKFNRNVLFTCLGSPGKPVVDTAGPILMQAGDRVLLCSDGLWGSVTDAEISEQLGHRTLADAVPELVEQALRHAGAKSDNVTIIAAEWEAAEDTDSKSGISTQSLGEEVFASTIQAGVVVGDVPTDELDEAEIERSIKEINDAIRRSNEKRSS
;
A
#
# COMPACT_ATOMS: atom_id res chain seq x y z
N THR A 1 7.61 16.61 13.27
CA THR A 1 8.38 15.64 12.47
C THR A 1 7.66 15.38 11.16
N PRO A 2 8.35 15.38 10.00
CA PRO A 2 7.73 15.02 8.73
C PRO A 2 7.22 13.57 8.78
N ARG A 3 6.08 13.34 8.11
CA ARG A 3 5.44 12.02 8.02
C ARG A 3 5.14 11.70 6.58
N THR A 4 5.23 10.44 6.21
CA THR A 4 4.87 9.97 4.87
C THR A 4 4.37 8.52 4.93
N THR A 5 3.64 8.13 3.92
CA THR A 5 3.27 6.74 3.66
C THR A 5 4.22 6.12 2.63
N ILE A 6 4.26 4.83 2.55
CA ILE A 6 4.98 4.09 1.52
C ILE A 6 4.21 2.85 1.12
N VAL A 7 4.22 2.55 -0.16
CA VAL A 7 3.89 1.25 -0.72
C VAL A 7 4.97 0.88 -1.74
N ALA A 8 5.49 -0.32 -1.66
CA ALA A 8 6.54 -0.83 -2.54
C ALA A 8 6.17 -2.23 -3.02
N CYS A 9 6.47 -2.51 -4.28
CA CYS A 9 6.30 -3.82 -4.90
C CYS A 9 7.60 -4.29 -5.51
N VAL A 10 7.93 -5.55 -5.31
CA VAL A 10 9.05 -6.24 -5.95
C VAL A 10 8.49 -7.36 -6.81
N LEU A 11 8.79 -7.32 -8.11
CA LEU A 11 8.50 -8.37 -9.06
C LEU A 11 9.80 -9.14 -9.30
N GLN A 12 9.85 -10.40 -8.89
CA GLN A 12 11.05 -11.22 -9.00
C GLN A 12 10.72 -12.64 -9.45
N GLY A 13 11.37 -13.10 -10.50
CA GLY A 13 10.98 -14.33 -11.17
C GLY A 13 9.57 -14.18 -11.73
N ASN A 14 8.67 -15.05 -11.29
CA ASN A 14 7.24 -14.98 -11.62
C ASN A 14 6.37 -14.66 -10.39
N ALA A 15 6.89 -13.95 -9.42
CA ALA A 15 6.19 -13.66 -8.18
C ALA A 15 6.23 -12.17 -7.81
N ALA A 16 5.14 -11.69 -7.22
CA ALA A 16 5.01 -10.37 -6.64
C ALA A 16 5.11 -10.45 -5.11
N TYR A 17 5.87 -9.50 -4.56
CA TYR A 17 5.99 -9.24 -3.12
C TYR A 17 5.74 -7.76 -2.90
N TRP A 18 5.16 -7.39 -1.77
CA TRP A 18 5.01 -5.98 -1.44
C TRP A 18 5.13 -5.72 0.05
N ALA A 19 5.43 -4.47 0.35
CA ALA A 19 5.43 -3.93 1.70
C ALA A 19 4.75 -2.56 1.69
N HIS A 20 4.04 -2.21 2.77
CA HIS A 20 3.45 -0.89 2.91
C HIS A 20 3.42 -0.42 4.37
N CYS A 21 3.38 0.90 4.54
CA CYS A 21 3.15 1.58 5.81
C CYS A 21 2.33 2.84 5.55
N GLY A 22 1.10 2.89 6.07
CA GLY A 22 0.14 3.96 5.84
C GLY A 22 -1.04 3.51 4.98
N ASP A 23 -1.56 4.39 4.14
CA ASP A 23 -2.77 4.22 3.33
C ASP A 23 -2.56 4.34 1.81
N SER A 24 -1.32 4.45 1.36
CA SER A 24 -1.01 4.23 -0.05
C SER A 24 -1.23 2.77 -0.38
N ARG A 25 -1.94 2.51 -1.48
CA ARG A 25 -2.43 1.17 -1.81
C ARG A 25 -1.70 0.55 -2.98
N LEU A 26 -1.58 -0.79 -2.91
CA LEU A 26 -1.28 -1.65 -4.04
C LEU A 26 -2.54 -2.46 -4.38
N TYR A 27 -2.83 -2.56 -5.67
CA TYR A 27 -3.84 -3.43 -6.27
C TYR A 27 -3.17 -4.43 -7.19
N LEU A 28 -3.54 -5.69 -7.09
CA LEU A 28 -3.22 -6.73 -8.06
C LEU A 28 -4.51 -7.19 -8.72
N VAL A 29 -4.60 -7.00 -10.03
CA VAL A 29 -5.80 -7.29 -10.83
C VAL A 29 -5.47 -8.32 -11.89
N ARG A 30 -6.31 -9.34 -12.02
CA ARG A 30 -6.26 -10.41 -13.03
C ARG A 30 -7.61 -10.52 -13.71
N ASP A 31 -7.65 -10.41 -15.02
CA ASP A 31 -8.88 -10.51 -15.81
C ASP A 31 -10.03 -9.62 -15.28
N GLY A 32 -9.70 -8.39 -14.88
CA GLY A 32 -10.66 -7.45 -14.31
C GLY A 32 -11.12 -7.77 -12.89
N LYS A 33 -10.53 -8.77 -12.24
CA LYS A 33 -10.85 -9.15 -10.86
C LYS A 33 -9.75 -8.74 -9.91
N LEU A 34 -10.13 -8.15 -8.80
CA LEU A 34 -9.21 -7.84 -7.71
C LEU A 34 -8.72 -9.13 -7.05
N ILE A 35 -7.44 -9.44 -7.19
CA ILE A 35 -6.80 -10.62 -6.59
C ILE A 35 -6.26 -10.28 -5.20
N ALA A 36 -5.65 -9.11 -5.05
CA ALA A 36 -5.11 -8.65 -3.78
C ALA A 36 -5.09 -7.12 -3.71
N ARG A 37 -5.21 -6.59 -2.51
CA ARG A 37 -5.07 -5.18 -2.18
C ARG A 37 -4.42 -5.05 -0.80
N THR A 38 -3.60 -4.02 -0.60
CA THR A 38 -3.12 -3.63 0.73
C THR A 38 -4.29 -3.14 1.59
N ARG A 39 -4.19 -3.33 2.90
CA ARG A 39 -5.15 -2.78 3.88
C ARG A 39 -4.56 -1.53 4.49
N ASP A 40 -5.38 -0.47 4.58
CA ASP A 40 -4.90 0.80 5.10
C ASP A 40 -4.58 0.71 6.59
N HIS A 41 -3.51 1.35 7.00
CA HIS A 41 -3.20 1.54 8.40
C HIS A 41 -3.99 2.73 8.98
N SER A 42 -5.30 2.75 8.72
CA SER A 42 -6.24 3.75 9.20
C SER A 42 -7.15 3.18 10.29
N TYR A 43 -7.60 4.06 11.20
CA TYR A 43 -8.55 3.65 12.23
C TYR A 43 -9.89 3.21 11.65
N THR A 44 -10.27 3.71 10.48
CA THR A 44 -11.50 3.29 9.78
C THR A 44 -11.39 1.84 9.30
N GLU A 45 -10.30 1.47 8.64
CA GLU A 45 -10.06 0.09 8.20
C GLU A 45 -9.97 -0.88 9.39
N LEU A 46 -9.30 -0.45 10.47
CA LEU A 46 -9.24 -1.22 11.72
C LEU A 46 -10.64 -1.41 12.33
N GLN A 47 -11.44 -0.35 12.35
CA GLN A 47 -12.82 -0.40 12.86
C GLN A 47 -13.70 -1.35 12.02
N GLU A 48 -13.58 -1.30 10.70
CA GLU A 48 -14.31 -2.20 9.79
C GLU A 48 -13.93 -3.67 10.04
N THR A 49 -12.65 -3.94 10.23
CA THR A 49 -12.15 -5.28 10.54
C THR A 49 -12.67 -5.79 11.90
N LEU A 50 -12.72 -4.93 12.91
CA LEU A 50 -13.16 -5.27 14.26
C LEU A 50 -14.68 -5.17 14.46
N SER A 51 -15.42 -4.55 13.53
CA SER A 51 -16.88 -4.33 13.65
C SER A 51 -17.69 -5.63 13.79
N HIS A 52 -17.14 -6.76 13.38
CA HIS A 52 -17.73 -8.08 13.58
C HIS A 52 -17.59 -8.59 15.02
N VAL A 53 -16.70 -7.99 15.82
CA VAL A 53 -16.36 -8.45 17.19
C VAL A 53 -16.77 -7.42 18.24
N VAL A 54 -16.65 -6.12 17.92
CA VAL A 54 -16.93 -5.02 18.88
C VAL A 54 -17.85 -4.00 18.23
N PRO A 55 -19.05 -3.69 18.82
CA PRO A 55 -19.89 -2.60 18.35
C PRO A 55 -19.19 -1.27 18.69
N MET A 56 -18.64 -0.60 17.70
CA MET A 56 -18.02 0.72 17.89
C MET A 56 -18.98 1.85 17.53
N GLY A 57 -19.17 2.80 18.46
CA GLY A 57 -20.23 3.83 18.38
C GLY A 57 -19.95 5.06 17.53
N GLU A 58 -18.71 5.35 17.13
CA GLU A 58 -18.37 6.53 16.34
C GLU A 58 -17.53 6.16 15.12
N LYS A 59 -17.85 6.77 13.95
CA LYS A 59 -17.05 6.63 12.74
C LYS A 59 -15.80 7.50 12.85
N PHE A 60 -14.64 6.89 12.76
CA PHE A 60 -13.38 7.62 12.67
C PHE A 60 -13.24 8.32 11.30
N ASN A 61 -12.47 9.40 11.28
CA ASN A 61 -12.09 10.04 10.03
C ASN A 61 -11.11 9.10 9.30
N ARG A 62 -11.43 8.74 8.06
CA ARG A 62 -10.63 7.81 7.23
C ARG A 62 -9.17 8.25 7.04
N ASN A 63 -8.89 9.56 7.17
CA ASN A 63 -7.55 10.12 6.99
C ASN A 63 -6.69 10.04 8.27
N VAL A 64 -7.20 9.44 9.35
CA VAL A 64 -6.44 9.27 10.59
C VAL A 64 -5.75 7.92 10.55
N LEU A 65 -4.43 7.95 10.36
CA LEU A 65 -3.58 6.76 10.35
C LEU A 65 -3.09 6.45 11.77
N PHE A 66 -3.07 5.18 12.13
CA PHE A 66 -2.44 4.74 13.38
C PHE A 66 -0.93 4.55 13.23
N THR A 67 -0.42 4.37 11.99
CA THR A 67 1.01 4.29 11.69
C THR A 67 1.34 4.88 10.33
N CYS A 68 2.50 5.50 10.24
CA CYS A 68 3.15 5.97 9.01
C CYS A 68 4.64 6.16 9.29
N LEU A 69 5.45 6.31 8.26
CA LEU A 69 6.87 6.65 8.44
C LEU A 69 7.00 8.04 9.08
N GLY A 70 7.91 8.18 10.04
CA GLY A 70 8.10 9.42 10.81
C GLY A 70 7.13 9.60 11.98
N SER A 71 6.29 8.61 12.30
CA SER A 71 5.51 8.56 13.54
C SER A 71 6.45 8.48 14.76
N PRO A 72 6.04 8.97 15.95
CA PRO A 72 6.87 8.91 17.16
C PRO A 72 7.18 7.48 17.60
N GLY A 73 6.28 6.53 17.34
CA GLY A 73 6.46 5.10 17.63
C GLY A 73 7.15 4.37 16.49
N LYS A 74 7.50 3.09 16.71
CA LYS A 74 8.00 2.21 15.67
C LYS A 74 6.91 2.04 14.61
N PRO A 75 7.20 2.31 13.31
CA PRO A 75 6.19 2.14 12.27
C PRO A 75 5.86 0.64 12.10
N VAL A 76 4.58 0.35 11.93
CA VAL A 76 4.10 -0.98 11.51
C VAL A 76 4.26 -1.06 10.00
N VAL A 77 4.93 -2.09 9.52
CA VAL A 77 5.13 -2.36 8.10
C VAL A 77 4.53 -3.72 7.79
N ASP A 78 3.48 -3.74 7.00
CA ASP A 78 2.89 -4.98 6.52
C ASP A 78 3.60 -5.44 5.25
N THR A 79 3.81 -6.75 5.18
CA THR A 79 4.42 -7.42 4.02
C THR A 79 3.54 -8.54 3.52
N ALA A 80 3.53 -8.77 2.23
CA ALA A 80 2.81 -9.89 1.63
C ALA A 80 3.54 -10.44 0.39
N GLY A 81 3.16 -11.65 -0.01
CA GLY A 81 3.77 -12.41 -1.09
C GLY A 81 4.46 -13.67 -0.55
N PRO A 82 4.95 -14.56 -1.45
CA PRO A 82 4.84 -14.47 -2.90
C PRO A 82 3.41 -14.68 -3.43
N ILE A 83 2.97 -13.88 -4.38
CA ILE A 83 1.82 -14.21 -5.22
C ILE A 83 2.35 -14.51 -6.62
N LEU A 84 2.01 -15.71 -7.14
CA LEU A 84 2.43 -16.10 -8.49
C LEU A 84 1.69 -15.25 -9.54
N MET A 85 2.49 -14.60 -10.36
CA MET A 85 2.04 -13.75 -11.46
C MET A 85 1.70 -14.58 -12.69
N GLN A 86 0.66 -14.17 -13.39
CA GLN A 86 0.25 -14.72 -14.68
C GLN A 86 0.33 -13.63 -15.74
N ALA A 87 0.56 -14.03 -16.99
CA ALA A 87 0.53 -13.08 -18.10
C ALA A 87 -0.78 -12.29 -18.11
N GLY A 88 -0.68 -10.97 -18.28
CA GLY A 88 -1.82 -10.06 -18.21
C GLY A 88 -2.20 -9.58 -16.80
N ASP A 89 -1.53 -10.08 -15.74
CA ASP A 89 -1.72 -9.52 -14.40
C ASP A 89 -1.27 -8.07 -14.36
N ARG A 90 -2.03 -7.23 -13.68
CA ARG A 90 -1.74 -5.81 -13.54
C ARG A 90 -1.58 -5.43 -12.09
N VAL A 91 -0.49 -4.75 -11.82
CA VAL A 91 -0.18 -4.16 -10.52
C VAL A 91 -0.34 -2.66 -10.63
N LEU A 92 -1.07 -2.06 -9.70
CA LEU A 92 -1.23 -0.62 -9.58
C LEU A 92 -0.89 -0.20 -8.15
N LEU A 93 -0.03 0.81 -8.01
CA LEU A 93 0.28 1.48 -6.76
C LEU A 93 -0.25 2.90 -6.83
N CYS A 94 -0.91 3.38 -5.76
CA CYS A 94 -1.46 4.73 -5.76
C CYS A 94 -1.49 5.39 -4.40
N SER A 95 -1.60 6.73 -4.42
CA SER A 95 -1.93 7.53 -3.25
C SER A 95 -3.44 7.50 -2.95
N ASP A 96 -3.82 8.03 -1.79
CA ASP A 96 -5.21 8.15 -1.32
C ASP A 96 -6.09 9.04 -2.22
N GLY A 97 -5.50 9.97 -2.96
CA GLY A 97 -6.23 10.79 -3.93
C GLY A 97 -6.95 9.99 -5.02
N LEU A 98 -6.46 8.76 -5.36
CA LEU A 98 -7.16 7.88 -6.28
C LEU A 98 -8.30 7.14 -5.56
N TRP A 99 -7.96 6.25 -4.63
CA TRP A 99 -8.92 5.34 -4.01
C TRP A 99 -9.92 6.04 -3.08
N GLY A 100 -9.61 7.26 -2.68
CA GLY A 100 -10.54 8.11 -1.93
C GLY A 100 -11.75 8.57 -2.75
N SER A 101 -11.65 8.54 -4.07
CA SER A 101 -12.66 9.03 -5.00
C SER A 101 -13.10 8.01 -6.04
N VAL A 102 -12.32 6.94 -6.25
CA VAL A 102 -12.63 5.83 -7.19
C VAL A 102 -12.68 4.54 -6.38
N THR A 103 -13.70 3.75 -6.58
CA THR A 103 -13.91 2.49 -5.85
C THR A 103 -12.98 1.38 -6.35
N ASP A 104 -12.71 0.38 -5.50
CA ASP A 104 -11.91 -0.80 -5.86
C ASP A 104 -12.49 -1.54 -7.09
N ALA A 105 -13.84 -1.54 -7.24
CA ALA A 105 -14.51 -2.14 -8.38
C ALA A 105 -14.24 -1.37 -9.68
N GLU A 106 -14.35 -0.05 -9.67
CA GLU A 106 -14.04 0.81 -10.82
C GLU A 106 -12.57 0.71 -11.24
N ILE A 107 -11.64 0.70 -10.24
CA ILE A 107 -10.21 0.51 -10.50
C ILE A 107 -9.97 -0.84 -11.20
N SER A 108 -10.57 -1.91 -10.68
CA SER A 108 -10.42 -3.26 -11.23
C SER A 108 -11.01 -3.39 -12.63
N GLU A 109 -12.15 -2.76 -12.88
CA GLU A 109 -12.81 -2.74 -14.18
C GLU A 109 -11.95 -2.02 -15.22
N GLN A 110 -11.46 -0.82 -14.91
CA GLN A 110 -10.57 -0.05 -15.80
C GLN A 110 -9.30 -0.84 -16.14
N LEU A 111 -8.67 -1.43 -15.11
CA LEU A 111 -7.48 -2.26 -15.31
C LEU A 111 -7.78 -3.58 -16.03
N GLY A 112 -9.00 -4.08 -16.03
CA GLY A 112 -9.37 -5.34 -16.70
C GLY A 112 -9.65 -5.21 -18.18
N HIS A 113 -10.13 -4.04 -18.63
CA HIS A 113 -10.72 -3.90 -19.96
C HIS A 113 -9.98 -2.95 -20.90
N ARG A 114 -8.99 -2.22 -20.42
CA ARG A 114 -8.24 -1.23 -21.21
C ARG A 114 -6.75 -1.46 -21.13
N THR A 115 -6.00 -0.91 -22.07
CA THR A 115 -4.56 -0.85 -21.95
C THR A 115 -4.16 0.04 -20.75
N LEU A 116 -3.00 -0.17 -20.15
CA LEU A 116 -2.54 0.71 -19.06
C LEU A 116 -2.38 2.17 -19.52
N ALA A 117 -2.01 2.37 -20.79
CA ALA A 117 -1.87 3.70 -21.39
C ALA A 117 -3.20 4.47 -21.40
N ASP A 118 -4.32 3.77 -21.51
CA ASP A 118 -5.67 4.36 -21.51
C ASP A 118 -6.28 4.35 -20.11
N ALA A 119 -6.09 3.25 -19.34
CA ALA A 119 -6.71 3.07 -18.04
C ALA A 119 -6.16 4.08 -16.99
N VAL A 120 -4.85 4.32 -16.97
CA VAL A 120 -4.25 5.18 -15.95
C VAL A 120 -4.70 6.64 -16.08
N PRO A 121 -4.65 7.29 -17.26
CA PRO A 121 -5.20 8.64 -17.43
C PRO A 121 -6.70 8.72 -17.09
N GLU A 122 -7.50 7.75 -17.51
CA GLU A 122 -8.94 7.72 -17.20
C GLU A 122 -9.20 7.63 -15.70
N LEU A 123 -8.45 6.80 -14.97
CA LEU A 123 -8.55 6.72 -13.51
C LEU A 123 -8.22 8.05 -12.84
N VAL A 124 -7.20 8.77 -13.32
CA VAL A 124 -6.87 10.10 -12.81
C VAL A 124 -8.00 11.09 -13.07
N GLU A 125 -8.53 11.12 -14.31
CA GLU A 125 -9.64 12.01 -14.64
C GLU A 125 -10.91 11.67 -13.85
N GLN A 126 -11.19 10.39 -13.64
CA GLN A 126 -12.32 9.94 -12.84
C GLN A 126 -12.16 10.38 -11.39
N ALA A 127 -10.97 10.23 -10.81
CA ALA A 127 -10.69 10.71 -9.45
C ALA A 127 -10.90 12.22 -9.32
N LEU A 128 -10.39 13.01 -10.26
CA LEU A 128 -10.56 14.45 -10.28
C LEU A 128 -12.02 14.87 -10.44
N ARG A 129 -12.78 14.21 -11.34
CA ARG A 129 -14.22 14.47 -11.53
C ARG A 129 -15.03 14.17 -10.27
N HIS A 130 -14.79 13.03 -9.62
CA HIS A 130 -15.53 12.63 -8.42
C HIS A 130 -15.20 13.51 -7.21
N ALA A 131 -13.93 13.87 -7.02
CA ALA A 131 -13.51 14.71 -5.90
C ALA A 131 -13.87 16.19 -6.09
N GLY A 132 -13.91 16.69 -7.32
CA GLY A 132 -14.20 18.08 -7.65
C GLY A 132 -13.27 19.05 -6.90
N ALA A 133 -13.85 20.03 -6.21
CA ALA A 133 -13.10 21.03 -5.46
C ALA A 133 -12.36 20.46 -4.22
N LYS A 134 -12.60 19.20 -3.85
CA LYS A 134 -11.94 18.51 -2.73
C LYS A 134 -10.90 17.51 -3.21
N SER A 135 -10.46 17.61 -4.46
CA SER A 135 -9.45 16.73 -5.04
C SER A 135 -8.15 16.82 -4.26
N ASP A 136 -7.59 15.66 -3.95
CA ASP A 136 -6.24 15.52 -3.41
C ASP A 136 -5.25 15.19 -4.54
N ASN A 137 -3.97 15.15 -4.23
CA ASN A 137 -2.92 14.77 -5.16
C ASN A 137 -3.05 13.31 -5.56
N VAL A 138 -3.22 13.05 -6.85
CA VAL A 138 -3.34 11.68 -7.38
C VAL A 138 -1.99 11.25 -7.96
N THR A 139 -1.44 10.17 -7.42
CA THR A 139 -0.23 9.54 -7.95
C THR A 139 -0.54 8.07 -8.24
N ILE A 140 -0.15 7.61 -9.43
CA ILE A 140 -0.35 6.23 -9.89
C ILE A 140 0.93 5.72 -10.55
N ILE A 141 1.31 4.50 -10.21
CA ILE A 141 2.29 3.69 -10.93
C ILE A 141 1.59 2.38 -11.28
N ALA A 142 1.61 1.98 -12.55
CA ALA A 142 1.01 0.73 -12.99
C ALA A 142 1.96 -0.05 -13.88
N ALA A 143 1.92 -1.38 -13.76
CA ALA A 143 2.69 -2.31 -14.58
C ALA A 143 1.82 -3.52 -14.96
N GLU A 144 2.02 -4.03 -16.16
CA GLU A 144 1.43 -5.27 -16.65
C GLU A 144 2.52 -6.34 -16.69
N TRP A 145 2.20 -7.52 -16.17
CA TRP A 145 3.10 -8.66 -16.20
C TRP A 145 2.98 -9.38 -17.53
N GLU A 146 4.03 -9.35 -18.31
CA GLU A 146 4.14 -10.15 -19.53
C GLU A 146 4.83 -11.47 -19.18
N ALA A 147 4.29 -12.60 -19.65
CA ALA A 147 5.02 -13.86 -19.54
C ALA A 147 6.31 -13.72 -20.34
N ALA A 148 7.41 -14.16 -19.78
CA ALA A 148 8.62 -14.34 -20.58
C ALA A 148 8.26 -15.32 -21.71
N GLU A 149 8.21 -14.85 -22.94
CA GLU A 149 8.25 -15.76 -24.06
C GLU A 149 9.54 -16.60 -23.90
N ASP A 150 9.44 -17.92 -24.03
CA ASP A 150 10.59 -18.82 -24.15
C ASP A 150 11.35 -18.47 -25.45
N THR A 151 11.86 -17.27 -25.53
CA THR A 151 12.82 -16.91 -26.53
C THR A 151 14.18 -17.36 -25.99
N ASP A 152 14.65 -18.40 -26.59
CA ASP A 152 16.04 -18.84 -26.63
C ASP A 152 16.93 -17.72 -27.23
N SER A 153 16.81 -16.50 -26.74
CA SER A 153 17.58 -15.34 -27.15
C SER A 153 18.29 -14.76 -25.92
N LYS A 154 19.59 -15.05 -25.91
CA LYS A 154 20.65 -14.44 -25.10
C LYS A 154 20.69 -12.91 -25.24
N SER A 155 19.65 -12.23 -24.81
CA SER A 155 19.60 -10.77 -24.75
C SER A 155 19.17 -10.31 -23.36
N GLY A 156 19.70 -10.98 -22.34
CA GLY A 156 19.71 -10.42 -21.00
C GLY A 156 20.65 -9.23 -20.99
N ILE A 157 20.16 -8.05 -20.65
CA ILE A 157 21.05 -6.95 -20.25
C ILE A 157 21.73 -7.43 -18.98
N SER A 158 22.94 -8.00 -19.14
CA SER A 158 23.78 -8.38 -18.01
C SER A 158 24.28 -7.10 -17.36
N THR A 159 24.04 -6.91 -16.09
CA THR A 159 24.65 -5.86 -15.28
C THR A 159 26.18 -5.96 -15.21
N GLN A 160 26.78 -7.01 -15.78
CA GLN A 160 28.25 -7.16 -15.95
C GLN A 160 28.86 -6.22 -16.98
N SER A 161 28.06 -5.54 -17.81
CA SER A 161 28.55 -4.55 -18.78
C SER A 161 28.58 -3.11 -18.29
N LEU A 162 28.11 -2.85 -17.07
CA LEU A 162 28.27 -1.55 -16.41
C LEU A 162 29.60 -1.59 -15.64
N GLY A 163 30.59 -0.86 -16.14
CA GLY A 163 31.91 -0.77 -15.52
C GLY A 163 31.81 -0.42 -14.03
N GLU A 164 32.75 -0.92 -13.23
CA GLU A 164 32.79 -0.89 -11.77
C GLU A 164 32.78 0.50 -11.11
N GLU A 165 32.60 1.59 -11.85
CA GLU A 165 32.77 2.96 -11.32
C GLU A 165 31.47 3.72 -10.99
N VAL A 166 30.26 3.17 -11.17
CA VAL A 166 29.02 4.01 -11.09
C VAL A 166 28.06 3.68 -9.96
N PHE A 167 28.22 2.59 -9.24
CA PHE A 167 27.34 2.29 -8.08
C PHE A 167 28.11 1.88 -6.83
N ALA A 168 28.51 2.87 -6.03
CA ALA A 168 28.80 2.63 -4.63
C ALA A 168 27.46 2.43 -3.90
N SER A 169 26.99 1.18 -3.78
CA SER A 169 25.87 0.84 -2.92
C SER A 169 26.31 0.98 -1.46
N THR A 170 25.72 1.94 -0.75
CA THR A 170 25.92 2.15 0.69
C THR A 170 25.08 1.19 1.55
N ILE A 171 24.60 0.08 1.01
CA ILE A 171 23.89 -0.94 1.77
C ILE A 171 24.86 -2.08 2.10
N GLN A 172 25.54 -1.96 3.24
CA GLN A 172 26.14 -3.12 3.90
C GLN A 172 25.03 -3.95 4.54
N ALA A 173 24.53 -4.94 3.81
CA ALA A 173 23.61 -5.94 4.34
C ALA A 173 24.40 -6.97 5.16
N GLY A 174 24.62 -6.70 6.42
CA GLY A 174 24.92 -7.70 7.42
C GLY A 174 23.62 -8.33 7.91
N VAL A 175 23.00 -9.21 7.13
CA VAL A 175 21.86 -9.98 7.61
C VAL A 175 22.38 -11.28 8.21
N VAL A 176 22.47 -11.31 9.54
CA VAL A 176 22.44 -12.54 10.30
C VAL A 176 21.00 -13.03 10.27
N VAL A 177 20.75 -14.13 9.57
CA VAL A 177 19.47 -14.86 9.65
C VAL A 177 19.40 -15.48 11.03
N GLY A 178 18.74 -14.80 11.97
CA GLY A 178 18.32 -15.33 13.24
C GLY A 178 16.80 -15.40 13.26
N ASP A 179 16.28 -16.56 13.69
CA ASP A 179 14.87 -16.79 13.97
C ASP A 179 14.25 -15.57 14.67
N VAL A 180 13.33 -14.91 14.00
CA VAL A 180 12.47 -13.89 14.61
C VAL A 180 11.25 -14.63 15.13
N PRO A 181 11.01 -14.64 16.45
CA PRO A 181 9.75 -15.16 16.99
C PRO A 181 8.62 -14.32 16.42
N THR A 182 7.58 -14.97 15.95
CA THR A 182 6.28 -14.35 15.70
C THR A 182 5.77 -13.83 17.04
N ASP A 183 5.97 -12.53 17.29
CA ASP A 183 5.34 -11.85 18.41
C ASP A 183 3.81 -11.90 18.16
N GLU A 184 3.14 -12.78 18.88
CA GLU A 184 1.70 -12.70 19.10
C GLU A 184 1.46 -11.31 19.71
N LEU A 185 0.65 -10.50 19.02
CA LEU A 185 0.21 -9.20 19.52
C LEU A 185 -0.46 -9.42 20.87
N ASP A 186 0.20 -9.01 21.94
CA ASP A 186 -0.32 -9.12 23.30
C ASP A 186 -1.57 -8.25 23.43
N GLU A 187 -2.71 -8.88 23.73
CA GLU A 187 -4.01 -8.24 23.88
C GLU A 187 -3.94 -7.04 24.85
N ALA A 188 -3.06 -7.11 25.84
CA ALA A 188 -2.79 -6.03 26.80
C ALA A 188 -2.04 -4.82 26.17
N GLU A 189 -1.23 -5.01 25.13
CA GLU A 189 -0.61 -3.91 24.37
C GLU A 189 -1.61 -3.20 23.47
N ILE A 190 -2.54 -3.95 22.89
CA ILE A 190 -3.63 -3.42 22.08
C ILE A 190 -4.55 -2.55 22.97
N GLU A 191 -4.98 -3.05 24.11
CA GLU A 191 -5.81 -2.30 25.06
C GLU A 191 -5.13 -1.02 25.57
N ARG A 192 -3.83 -1.08 25.84
CA ARG A 192 -3.05 0.09 26.27
C ARG A 192 -2.98 1.15 25.18
N SER A 193 -2.76 0.74 23.94
CA SER A 193 -2.73 1.63 22.78
C SER A 193 -4.10 2.30 22.54
N ILE A 194 -5.18 1.53 22.64
CA ILE A 194 -6.56 2.06 22.53
C ILE A 194 -6.84 3.11 23.63
N LYS A 195 -6.40 2.86 24.85
CA LYS A 195 -6.58 3.80 25.96
C LYS A 195 -5.80 5.10 25.77
N GLU A 196 -4.55 5.02 25.35
CA GLU A 196 -3.73 6.21 25.06
C GLU A 196 -4.31 7.07 23.93
N ILE A 197 -4.90 6.44 22.93
CA ILE A 197 -5.57 7.12 21.81
C ILE A 197 -6.82 7.84 22.29
N ASN A 198 -7.66 7.18 23.07
CA ASN A 198 -8.87 7.78 23.61
C ASN A 198 -8.56 8.99 24.51
N ASP A 199 -7.49 8.90 25.31
CA ASP A 199 -7.03 10.00 26.16
C ASP A 199 -6.43 11.17 25.32
N ALA A 200 -5.81 10.88 24.18
CA ALA A 200 -5.30 11.91 23.26
C ALA A 200 -6.44 12.64 22.55
N ILE A 201 -7.47 11.91 22.11
CA ILE A 201 -8.68 12.47 21.48
C ILE A 201 -9.41 13.39 22.48
N ARG A 202 -9.58 12.93 23.71
CA ARG A 202 -10.24 13.71 24.78
C ARG A 202 -9.50 15.02 25.03
N ARG A 203 -8.18 14.99 25.17
CA ARG A 203 -7.32 16.19 25.34
C ARG A 203 -7.39 17.15 24.14
N SER A 204 -7.53 16.60 22.91
CA SER A 204 -7.67 17.42 21.70
C SER A 204 -9.03 18.14 21.66
N ASN A 205 -10.10 17.49 22.08
CA ASN A 205 -11.45 18.07 22.11
C ASN A 205 -11.60 19.15 23.21
N GLU A 206 -10.96 18.97 24.36
CA GLU A 206 -10.94 19.96 25.44
C GLU A 206 -10.23 21.26 25.03
N LYS A 207 -9.16 21.17 24.22
CA LYS A 207 -8.44 22.33 23.67
C LYS A 207 -9.20 23.08 22.56
N ARG A 208 -10.23 22.49 21.97
CA ARG A 208 -11.08 23.13 20.95
C ARG A 208 -12.29 23.85 21.53
N SER A 209 -12.60 23.60 22.80
CA SER A 209 -13.75 24.17 23.50
C SER A 209 -13.37 25.33 24.45
N SER A 210 -12.10 25.71 24.48
CA SER A 210 -11.55 26.88 25.16
C SER A 210 -11.02 27.89 24.15
#